data_ab6aff10f21898affc99b7afd77bd5e6
#
_entry.id   ab6aff10f21898affc99b7afd77bd5e6
#
_cell.length_a   1.000
_cell.length_b   1.000
_cell.length_c   1.000
_cell.angle_alpha   90.00
_cell.angle_beta   90.00
_cell.angle_gamma   90.00
#
_symmetry.space_group_name_H-M   'P 1'
#
loop_
_entity.id
_entity.type
_entity.pdbx_description
1 polymer ?
#
loop_
_entity_poly.entity_id
_entity_poly.type
_entity_poly.pdbx_seq_one_letter_code
_entity_poly.pdbx_strand_id
1 'polypeptide(L)'
;MIKLAQLKPTDVTHDYVNWYESKEVIKYSDNQYRSFSLNYQINYVDNCSKNEDIELYGIFDKKKHIGNISLSGLKSYHPTGEISYVIGDTSYWGKGIASEAVNLIIEIASSKHSLHKVFAGVSSKNIASQKVLIKTGFSLEGIRKEHLFYNNEWQDQYDYGLILK
;
A
#
# COMPACT_ATOMS: atom_id res chain seq x y z
N MET A 1 18.93 1.82 1.20
CA MET A 1 18.08 2.69 0.34
C MET A 1 17.30 1.78 -0.59
N ILE A 2 16.00 1.81 -0.50
CA ILE A 2 15.10 1.07 -1.38
C ILE A 2 14.83 1.86 -2.67
N LYS A 3 14.19 1.20 -3.65
CA LYS A 3 13.64 1.85 -4.84
C LYS A 3 12.23 1.34 -5.11
N LEU A 4 11.42 2.19 -5.73
CA LEU A 4 10.16 1.81 -6.31
C LEU A 4 10.34 1.55 -7.81
N ALA A 5 9.76 0.47 -8.31
CA ALA A 5 9.69 0.18 -9.74
C ALA A 5 8.28 -0.33 -10.07
N GLN A 6 7.68 0.16 -11.15
CA GLN A 6 6.38 -0.36 -11.60
C GLN A 6 6.48 -1.87 -11.80
N LEU A 7 5.58 -2.60 -11.16
CA LEU A 7 5.53 -4.05 -11.28
C LEU A 7 5.06 -4.48 -12.66
N LYS A 8 5.69 -5.54 -13.15
CA LYS A 8 5.30 -6.26 -14.37
C LYS A 8 4.88 -7.68 -14.01
N PRO A 9 4.07 -8.34 -14.82
CA PRO A 9 3.71 -9.75 -14.60
C PRO A 9 4.92 -10.67 -14.39
N THR A 10 6.05 -10.35 -15.04
CA THR A 10 7.33 -11.09 -14.91
C THR A 10 8.02 -10.91 -13.57
N ASP A 11 7.63 -9.92 -12.76
CA ASP A 11 8.20 -9.67 -11.42
C ASP A 11 7.50 -10.48 -10.33
N VAL A 12 6.39 -11.16 -10.68
CA VAL A 12 5.63 -11.98 -9.73
C VAL A 12 6.38 -13.28 -9.44
N THR A 13 6.67 -13.49 -8.15
CA THR A 13 7.40 -14.66 -7.64
C THR A 13 6.57 -15.44 -6.63
N HIS A 14 6.98 -16.64 -6.30
CA HIS A 14 6.38 -17.41 -5.21
C HIS A 14 6.50 -16.69 -3.86
N ASP A 15 7.60 -15.96 -3.61
CA ASP A 15 7.76 -15.16 -2.38
C ASP A 15 6.67 -14.11 -2.27
N TYR A 16 6.35 -13.43 -3.38
CA TYR A 16 5.26 -12.45 -3.43
C TYR A 16 3.89 -13.10 -3.08
N VAL A 17 3.61 -14.28 -3.60
CA VAL A 17 2.38 -15.03 -3.27
C VAL A 17 2.38 -15.41 -1.79
N ASN A 18 3.50 -15.93 -1.28
CA ASN A 18 3.63 -16.40 0.09
C ASN A 18 3.39 -15.29 1.14
N TRP A 19 3.64 -14.02 0.80
CA TRP A 19 3.31 -12.92 1.72
C TRP A 19 1.83 -12.90 2.09
N TYR A 20 0.96 -13.20 1.12
CA TYR A 20 -0.49 -13.17 1.33
C TYR A 20 -1.04 -14.46 1.98
N GLU A 21 -0.21 -15.49 2.13
CA GLU A 21 -0.51 -16.66 2.95
C GLU A 21 -0.14 -16.43 4.43
N SER A 22 0.69 -15.44 4.71
CA SER A 22 1.08 -15.07 6.07
C SER A 22 -0.02 -14.28 6.77
N LYS A 23 -0.66 -14.89 7.77
CA LYS A 23 -1.70 -14.23 8.59
C LYS A 23 -1.21 -12.93 9.23
N GLU A 24 0.08 -12.83 9.53
CA GLU A 24 0.70 -11.66 10.13
C GLU A 24 0.76 -10.49 9.13
N VAL A 25 1.13 -10.78 7.87
CA VAL A 25 1.22 -9.77 6.81
C VAL A 25 -0.15 -9.22 6.43
N ILE A 26 -1.17 -10.09 6.33
CA ILE A 26 -2.51 -9.69 5.90
C ILE A 26 -3.46 -9.33 7.03
N LYS A 27 -2.98 -9.29 8.28
CA LYS A 27 -3.78 -9.15 9.49
C LYS A 27 -4.79 -7.99 9.47
N TYR A 28 -4.45 -6.89 8.80
CA TYR A 28 -5.27 -5.68 8.70
C TYR A 28 -5.57 -5.34 7.23
N SER A 29 -5.86 -6.35 6.42
CA SER A 29 -6.10 -6.22 5.00
C SER A 29 -7.25 -7.13 4.55
N ASP A 30 -8.02 -6.67 3.56
CA ASP A 30 -9.05 -7.48 2.89
C ASP A 30 -8.48 -8.73 2.22
N ASN A 31 -7.16 -8.81 2.08
CA ASN A 31 -6.48 -9.98 1.55
C ASN A 31 -6.72 -11.24 2.40
N GLN A 32 -7.07 -11.10 3.69
CA GLN A 32 -7.45 -12.23 4.53
C GLN A 32 -8.71 -12.98 4.05
N TYR A 33 -9.53 -12.36 3.18
CA TYR A 33 -10.74 -12.95 2.60
C TYR A 33 -10.53 -13.52 1.21
N ARG A 34 -9.31 -13.53 0.71
CA ARG A 34 -8.94 -13.96 -0.65
C ARG A 34 -8.02 -15.16 -0.62
N SER A 35 -8.05 -15.93 -1.70
CA SER A 35 -7.07 -16.98 -1.95
C SER A 35 -6.11 -16.51 -3.03
N PHE A 36 -4.84 -16.80 -2.85
CA PHE A 36 -3.78 -16.34 -3.75
C PHE A 36 -3.11 -17.54 -4.44
N SER A 37 -2.73 -17.34 -5.68
CA SER A 37 -1.90 -18.24 -6.47
C SER A 37 -0.95 -17.41 -7.34
N LEU A 38 0.05 -18.06 -7.91
CA LEU A 38 0.96 -17.38 -8.83
C LEU A 38 0.19 -16.75 -10.00
N ASN A 39 -0.72 -17.50 -10.63
CA ASN A 39 -1.54 -17.01 -11.73
C ASN A 39 -2.47 -15.86 -11.31
N TYR A 40 -3.06 -15.93 -10.11
CA TYR A 40 -3.87 -14.83 -9.59
C TYR A 40 -3.06 -13.53 -9.49
N GLN A 41 -1.85 -13.60 -8.92
CA GLN A 41 -0.99 -12.44 -8.76
C GLN A 41 -0.44 -11.91 -10.10
N ILE A 42 -0.10 -12.80 -11.04
CA ILE A 42 0.29 -12.39 -12.39
C ILE A 42 -0.84 -11.61 -13.06
N ASN A 43 -2.07 -12.13 -13.01
CA ASN A 43 -3.25 -11.47 -13.59
C ASN A 43 -3.56 -10.15 -12.88
N TYR A 44 -3.41 -10.08 -11.56
CA TYR A 44 -3.59 -8.85 -10.80
C TYR A 44 -2.61 -7.75 -11.24
N VAL A 45 -1.33 -8.08 -11.34
CA VAL A 45 -0.30 -7.13 -11.79
C VAL A 45 -0.53 -6.72 -13.24
N ASP A 46 -0.91 -7.66 -14.12
CA ASP A 46 -1.24 -7.36 -15.52
C ASP A 46 -2.44 -6.41 -15.62
N ASN A 47 -3.49 -6.65 -14.87
CA ASN A 47 -4.66 -5.76 -14.81
C ASN A 47 -4.30 -4.36 -14.29
N CYS A 48 -3.50 -4.26 -13.23
CA CYS A 48 -3.01 -2.97 -12.74
C CYS A 48 -2.20 -2.23 -13.81
N SER A 49 -1.35 -2.94 -14.56
CA SER A 49 -0.51 -2.33 -15.60
C SER A 49 -1.31 -1.74 -16.78
N LYS A 50 -2.54 -2.20 -16.99
CA LYS A 50 -3.46 -1.75 -18.04
C LYS A 50 -4.49 -0.74 -17.55
N ASN A 51 -4.57 -0.53 -16.23
CA ASN A 51 -5.54 0.37 -15.61
C ASN A 51 -4.89 1.73 -15.31
N GLU A 52 -5.29 2.74 -16.05
CA GLU A 52 -4.76 4.11 -15.90
C GLU A 52 -5.15 4.80 -14.57
N ASP A 53 -6.08 4.21 -13.80
CA ASP A 53 -6.52 4.74 -12.50
C ASP A 53 -5.60 4.31 -11.34
N ILE A 54 -4.69 3.36 -11.55
CA ILE A 54 -3.81 2.82 -10.53
C ILE A 54 -2.38 2.63 -11.05
N GLU A 55 -1.41 2.99 -10.25
CA GLU A 55 -0.02 2.59 -10.43
C GLU A 55 0.41 1.69 -9.28
N LEU A 56 0.85 0.48 -9.60
CA LEU A 56 1.35 -0.51 -8.65
C LEU A 56 2.86 -0.61 -8.77
N TYR A 57 3.55 -0.35 -7.66
CA TYR A 57 5.01 -0.41 -7.56
C TYR A 57 5.45 -1.54 -6.63
N GLY A 58 6.48 -2.28 -7.04
CA GLY A 58 7.26 -3.10 -6.15
C GLY A 58 8.25 -2.24 -5.36
N ILE A 59 8.40 -2.60 -4.09
CA ILE A 59 9.43 -2.05 -3.20
C ILE A 59 10.63 -3.01 -3.27
N PHE A 60 11.78 -2.51 -3.70
CA PHE A 60 12.97 -3.32 -3.90
C PHE A 60 14.14 -2.86 -3.02
N ASP A 61 14.75 -3.80 -2.30
CA ASP A 61 16.10 -3.62 -1.75
C ASP A 61 17.08 -4.28 -2.70
N LYS A 62 17.89 -3.45 -3.39
CA LYS A 62 18.75 -3.89 -4.52
C LYS A 62 17.90 -4.58 -5.60
N LYS A 63 18.01 -5.91 -5.69
CA LYS A 63 17.23 -6.75 -6.63
C LYS A 63 16.11 -7.55 -5.95
N LYS A 64 16.04 -7.53 -4.62
CA LYS A 64 15.04 -8.28 -3.87
C LYS A 64 13.74 -7.52 -3.77
N HIS A 65 12.64 -8.11 -4.24
CA HIS A 65 11.28 -7.62 -4.07
C HIS A 65 10.84 -7.91 -2.64
N ILE A 66 10.50 -6.89 -1.87
CA ILE A 66 10.22 -7.00 -0.42
C ILE A 66 8.84 -6.49 0.00
N GLY A 67 8.12 -5.86 -0.89
CA GLY A 67 6.80 -5.31 -0.62
C GLY A 67 6.23 -4.60 -1.84
N ASN A 68 5.02 -4.08 -1.69
CA ASN A 68 4.33 -3.32 -2.72
C ASN A 68 3.77 -2.02 -2.17
N ILE A 69 3.63 -1.03 -3.05
CA ILE A 69 2.92 0.21 -2.79
C ILE A 69 2.15 0.63 -4.03
N SER A 70 0.95 1.13 -3.87
CA SER A 70 0.13 1.62 -4.97
C SER A 70 -0.35 3.04 -4.75
N LEU A 71 -0.59 3.73 -5.84
CA LEU A 71 -1.27 5.01 -5.91
C LEU A 71 -2.47 4.86 -6.84
N SER A 72 -3.68 5.07 -6.32
CA SER A 72 -4.94 4.89 -7.05
C SER A 72 -5.83 6.13 -6.99
N GLY A 73 -6.90 6.15 -7.82
CA GLY A 73 -7.78 7.31 -7.97
C GLY A 73 -7.22 8.35 -8.96
N LEU A 74 -6.29 7.96 -9.84
CA LEU A 74 -5.59 8.88 -10.76
C LEU A 74 -6.48 9.44 -11.86
N LYS A 75 -7.64 8.82 -12.11
CA LYS A 75 -8.65 9.29 -13.08
C LYS A 75 -9.78 10.09 -12.45
N SER A 76 -9.69 10.37 -11.15
CA SER A 76 -10.65 11.24 -10.46
C SER A 76 -10.60 12.66 -11.01
N TYR A 77 -11.76 13.33 -11.05
CA TYR A 77 -11.83 14.78 -11.32
C TYR A 77 -11.16 15.63 -10.23
N HIS A 78 -11.00 15.07 -9.04
CA HIS A 78 -10.27 15.69 -7.94
C HIS A 78 -8.81 15.21 -7.99
N PRO A 79 -7.84 16.13 -7.96
CA PRO A 79 -6.42 15.76 -7.97
C PRO A 79 -5.99 15.19 -6.60
N THR A 80 -6.56 14.05 -6.24
CA THR A 80 -6.28 13.31 -5.00
C THR A 80 -5.99 11.85 -5.32
N GLY A 81 -5.16 11.19 -4.52
CA GLY A 81 -4.83 9.79 -4.72
C GLY A 81 -4.79 9.01 -3.41
N GLU A 82 -5.23 7.76 -3.45
CA GLU A 82 -5.13 6.84 -2.32
C GLU A 82 -3.82 6.05 -2.38
N ILE A 83 -3.14 5.98 -1.23
CA ILE A 83 -1.93 5.17 -1.06
C ILE A 83 -2.28 3.91 -0.29
N SER A 84 -1.84 2.76 -0.81
CA SER A 84 -1.92 1.47 -0.12
C SER A 84 -0.57 0.77 -0.20
N TYR A 85 -0.11 0.15 0.89
CA TYR A 85 1.20 -0.50 0.92
C TYR A 85 1.23 -1.74 1.81
N VAL A 86 2.16 -2.64 1.50
CA VAL A 86 2.49 -3.81 2.30
C VAL A 86 3.99 -4.07 2.22
N ILE A 87 4.63 -4.31 3.37
CA ILE A 87 5.96 -4.90 3.44
C ILE A 87 5.76 -6.40 3.66
N GLY A 88 5.93 -7.16 2.59
CA GLY A 88 5.63 -8.59 2.60
C GLY A 88 6.73 -9.42 3.24
N ASP A 89 7.99 -9.03 3.07
CA ASP A 89 9.11 -9.66 3.75
C ASP A 89 9.24 -9.11 5.17
N THR A 90 8.79 -9.90 6.14
CA THR A 90 8.77 -9.51 7.56
C THR A 90 10.15 -9.24 8.15
N SER A 91 11.21 -9.76 7.53
CA SER A 91 12.59 -9.47 7.96
C SER A 91 12.98 -7.99 7.79
N TYR A 92 12.20 -7.22 7.01
CA TYR A 92 12.36 -5.79 6.82
C TYR A 92 11.50 -4.92 7.75
N TRP A 93 10.67 -5.52 8.58
CA TRP A 93 9.85 -4.78 9.53
C TRP A 93 10.69 -4.07 10.61
N GLY A 94 10.18 -2.95 11.10
CA GLY A 94 10.88 -2.15 12.11
C GLY A 94 12.11 -1.37 11.62
N LYS A 95 12.46 -1.48 10.32
CA LYS A 95 13.66 -0.86 9.73
C LYS A 95 13.38 0.45 8.98
N GLY A 96 12.17 1.00 9.09
CA GLY A 96 11.80 2.26 8.43
C GLY A 96 11.46 2.16 6.94
N ILE A 97 11.47 0.96 6.36
CA ILE A 97 11.25 0.70 4.93
C ILE A 97 9.90 1.23 4.45
N ALA A 98 8.82 1.01 5.22
CA ALA A 98 7.51 1.51 4.86
C ALA A 98 7.47 3.04 4.79
N SER A 99 8.13 3.74 5.72
CA SER A 99 8.23 5.21 5.69
C SER A 99 9.04 5.69 4.48
N GLU A 100 10.13 5.01 4.13
CA GLU A 100 10.93 5.32 2.93
C GLU A 100 10.08 5.13 1.66
N ALA A 101 9.33 4.04 1.55
CA ALA A 101 8.45 3.77 0.41
C ALA A 101 7.31 4.80 0.29
N VAL A 102 6.70 5.19 1.42
CA VAL A 102 5.65 6.21 1.44
C VAL A 102 6.20 7.57 1.00
N ASN A 103 7.39 7.97 1.42
CA ASN A 103 8.01 9.21 0.94
C ASN A 103 8.24 9.18 -0.58
N LEU A 104 8.74 8.06 -1.12
CA LEU A 104 8.96 7.92 -2.56
C LEU A 104 7.65 8.00 -3.37
N ILE A 105 6.56 7.39 -2.90
CA ILE A 105 5.27 7.48 -3.60
C ILE A 105 4.65 8.89 -3.49
N ILE A 106 4.89 9.61 -2.39
CA ILE A 106 4.51 11.02 -2.25
C ILE A 106 5.21 11.87 -3.31
N GLU A 107 6.50 11.66 -3.54
CA GLU A 107 7.26 12.34 -4.58
C GLU A 107 6.68 12.04 -5.98
N ILE A 108 6.31 10.80 -6.27
CA ILE A 108 5.66 10.40 -7.52
C ILE A 108 4.29 11.09 -7.65
N ALA A 109 3.48 11.08 -6.60
CA ALA A 109 2.16 11.73 -6.58
C ALA A 109 2.24 13.22 -6.90
N SER A 110 3.23 13.92 -6.33
CA SER A 110 3.45 15.34 -6.56
C SER A 110 4.08 15.62 -7.93
N SER A 111 5.22 14.99 -8.25
CA SER A 111 6.03 15.36 -9.42
C SER A 111 5.48 14.80 -10.73
N LYS A 112 4.96 13.58 -10.73
CA LYS A 112 4.46 12.92 -11.95
C LYS A 112 3.00 13.20 -12.21
N HIS A 113 2.17 13.21 -11.14
CA HIS A 113 0.72 13.31 -11.27
C HIS A 113 0.16 14.66 -10.87
N SER A 114 0.96 15.56 -10.30
CA SER A 114 0.54 16.89 -9.83
C SER A 114 -0.68 16.80 -8.90
N LEU A 115 -0.74 15.77 -8.06
CA LEU A 115 -1.83 15.61 -7.11
C LEU A 115 -1.74 16.70 -6.04
N HIS A 116 -2.90 17.21 -5.62
CA HIS A 116 -3.04 18.13 -4.52
C HIS A 116 -2.96 17.45 -3.16
N LYS A 117 -3.44 16.21 -3.08
CA LYS A 117 -3.56 15.47 -1.81
C LYS A 117 -3.37 13.99 -2.02
N VAL A 118 -2.75 13.34 -1.04
CA VAL A 118 -2.78 11.88 -0.91
C VAL A 118 -3.44 11.48 0.41
N PHE A 119 -4.08 10.32 0.43
CA PHE A 119 -4.76 9.81 1.62
C PHE A 119 -4.60 8.29 1.75
N ALA A 120 -4.87 7.77 2.94
CA ALA A 120 -4.83 6.35 3.24
C ALA A 120 -5.81 6.01 4.36
N GLY A 121 -6.54 4.91 4.21
CA GLY A 121 -7.36 4.33 5.27
C GLY A 121 -6.60 3.22 5.99
N VAL A 122 -6.68 3.19 7.32
CA VAL A 122 -5.99 2.19 8.13
C VAL A 122 -6.86 1.73 9.31
N SER A 123 -6.78 0.44 9.65
CA SER A 123 -7.43 -0.06 10.86
C SER A 123 -6.90 0.66 12.11
N SER A 124 -7.80 1.01 13.03
CA SER A 124 -7.45 1.58 14.32
C SER A 124 -6.50 0.69 15.15
N LYS A 125 -6.44 -0.61 14.84
CA LYS A 125 -5.54 -1.57 15.49
C LYS A 125 -4.19 -1.73 14.80
N ASN A 126 -4.03 -1.21 13.58
CA ASN A 126 -2.76 -1.24 12.86
C ASN A 126 -1.85 -0.07 13.27
N ILE A 127 -1.35 -0.13 14.50
CA ILE A 127 -0.51 0.93 15.09
C ILE A 127 0.78 1.15 14.26
N ALA A 128 1.33 0.10 13.67
CA ALA A 128 2.54 0.21 12.86
C ALA A 128 2.30 1.11 11.63
N SER A 129 1.21 0.89 10.89
CA SER A 129 0.86 1.70 9.73
C SER A 129 0.51 3.14 10.10
N GLN A 130 -0.21 3.35 11.21
CA GLN A 130 -0.50 4.70 11.70
C GLN A 130 0.79 5.48 12.00
N LYS A 131 1.76 4.85 12.66
CA LYS A 131 3.07 5.49 12.92
C LYS A 131 3.82 5.84 11.64
N VAL A 132 3.74 5.00 10.61
CA VAL A 132 4.33 5.29 9.30
C VAL A 132 3.69 6.53 8.69
N LEU A 133 2.36 6.59 8.63
CA LEU A 133 1.63 7.73 8.06
C LEU A 133 1.93 9.03 8.82
N ILE A 134 1.87 9.03 10.14
CA ILE A 134 2.19 10.21 10.96
C ILE A 134 3.64 10.65 10.72
N LYS A 135 4.59 9.73 10.70
CA LYS A 135 6.01 10.02 10.46
C LYS A 135 6.27 10.63 9.08
N THR A 136 5.45 10.29 8.08
CA THR A 136 5.56 10.82 6.71
C THR A 136 4.69 12.05 6.45
N GLY A 137 4.15 12.66 7.51
CA GLY A 137 3.47 13.95 7.47
C GLY A 137 1.95 13.90 7.34
N PHE A 138 1.34 12.71 7.31
CA PHE A 138 -0.11 12.60 7.29
C PHE A 138 -0.72 13.01 8.63
N SER A 139 -1.92 13.57 8.55
CA SER A 139 -2.77 13.89 9.70
C SER A 139 -4.04 13.06 9.67
N LEU A 140 -4.56 12.71 10.86
CA LEU A 140 -5.86 12.05 10.98
C LEU A 140 -6.95 13.06 10.59
N GLU A 141 -7.77 12.71 9.62
CA GLU A 141 -8.86 13.56 9.10
C GLU A 141 -10.25 13.04 9.49
N GLY A 142 -10.38 11.75 9.77
CA GLY A 142 -11.66 11.16 10.11
C GLY A 142 -11.55 9.78 10.72
N ILE A 143 -12.64 9.37 11.37
CA ILE A 143 -12.80 8.04 11.96
C ILE A 143 -14.15 7.48 11.50
N ARG A 144 -14.10 6.33 10.83
CA ARG A 144 -15.30 5.55 10.48
C ARG A 144 -15.47 4.45 11.51
N LYS A 145 -16.52 4.58 12.32
CA LYS A 145 -16.78 3.63 13.40
C LYS A 145 -17.19 2.27 12.85
N GLU A 146 -16.61 1.19 13.42
CA GLU A 146 -16.93 -0.21 13.11
C GLU A 146 -17.05 -0.47 11.60
N HIS A 147 -16.06 0.06 10.83
CA HIS A 147 -16.09 0.05 9.38
C HIS A 147 -15.39 -1.19 8.76
N LEU A 148 -14.44 -1.77 9.49
CA LEU A 148 -13.66 -2.91 9.06
C LEU A 148 -13.97 -4.12 9.94
N PHE A 149 -14.10 -5.30 9.32
CA PHE A 149 -14.30 -6.54 10.05
C PHE A 149 -13.09 -7.45 9.81
N TYR A 150 -12.13 -7.45 10.75
CA TYR A 150 -10.91 -8.25 10.65
C TYR A 150 -10.73 -9.11 11.88
N ASN A 151 -10.23 -10.34 11.70
CA ASN A 151 -9.96 -11.27 12.79
C ASN A 151 -11.20 -11.52 13.69
N ASN A 152 -12.39 -11.63 13.09
CA ASN A 152 -13.69 -11.82 13.74
C ASN A 152 -14.11 -10.68 14.69
N GLU A 153 -13.65 -9.46 14.45
CA GLU A 153 -14.04 -8.29 15.23
C GLU A 153 -14.22 -7.04 14.35
N TRP A 154 -15.15 -6.18 14.74
CA TRP A 154 -15.33 -4.87 14.16
C TRP A 154 -14.21 -3.93 14.62
N GLN A 155 -13.67 -3.17 13.70
CA GLN A 155 -12.59 -2.21 13.94
C GLN A 155 -12.94 -0.88 13.28
N ASP A 156 -12.57 0.22 13.94
CA ASP A 156 -12.68 1.53 13.31
C ASP A 156 -11.66 1.65 12.17
N GLN A 157 -12.03 2.38 11.12
CA GLN A 157 -11.07 2.85 10.12
C GLN A 157 -10.68 4.29 10.42
N TYR A 158 -9.40 4.54 10.43
CA TYR A 158 -8.82 5.88 10.54
C TYR A 158 -8.41 6.35 9.15
N ASP A 159 -8.96 7.49 8.71
CA ASP A 159 -8.65 8.12 7.44
C ASP A 159 -7.57 9.20 7.67
N TYR A 160 -6.43 9.02 7.06
CA TYR A 160 -5.28 9.94 7.12
C TYR A 160 -5.11 10.66 5.79
N GLY A 161 -4.76 11.94 5.81
CA GLY A 161 -4.51 12.73 4.61
C GLY A 161 -3.26 13.60 4.71
N LEU A 162 -2.67 13.89 3.55
CA LEU A 162 -1.53 14.80 3.39
C LEU A 162 -1.77 15.71 2.19
N ILE A 163 -1.81 17.03 2.42
CA ILE A 163 -1.83 18.03 1.37
C ILE A 163 -0.42 18.16 0.80
N LEU A 164 -0.29 18.00 -0.51
CA LEU A 164 0.97 18.15 -1.24
C LEU A 164 1.17 19.63 -1.60
N LYS A 165 2.43 20.10 -1.50
CA LYS A 165 2.81 21.48 -1.80
C LYS A 165 3.50 21.56 -3.16
#